data_faaaba28a755f4cd577685186736897f
#
_entry.id   faaaba28a755f4cd577685186736897f
#
_cell.length_a   1.000
_cell.length_b   1.000
_cell.length_c   1.000
_cell.angle_alpha   90.00
_cell.angle_beta   90.00
_cell.angle_gamma   90.00
#
_symmetry.space_group_name_H-M   'P 1'
#
loop_
_entity.id
_entity.type
_entity.pdbx_description
1 polymer ?
#
loop_
_entity_poly.entity_id
_entity_poly.type
_entity_poly.pdbx_seq_one_letter_code
_entity_poly.pdbx_strand_id
1 'polypeptide(L)'
;MLVKRKQHISPRANLSWQVNAVTPKGPLDGVTKSISTSEAYVCCAKPLKLNEVFHMSINAPKKSLHVKAEVVWSNEYGPNDEINPRGMGVRFLKISSQDRKFIAKEVNQHGDDAPEFEKLETLTLEVGDD
;
A
#
# COMPACT_ATOMS: atom_id res chain seq x y z
N MET A 1 -2.15 -15.94 -21.54
CA MET A 1 -2.66 -15.95 -20.75
C MET A 1 -2.21 -15.83 -19.47
N LEU A 2 -1.41 -16.53 -19.05
CA LEU A 2 -0.89 -16.43 -17.79
C LEU A 2 -0.23 -15.15 -17.52
N VAL A 3 0.37 -14.62 -18.48
CA VAL A 3 1.10 -13.41 -18.35
C VAL A 3 0.27 -12.26 -17.90
N LYS A 4 -0.98 -12.30 -18.19
CA LYS A 4 -1.82 -11.23 -17.82
C LYS A 4 -1.88 -10.95 -16.38
N ARG A 5 -1.72 -11.96 -15.59
CA ARG A 5 -1.79 -11.72 -14.19
C ARG A 5 -0.71 -10.87 -13.67
N LYS A 6 0.42 -10.89 -14.28
CA LYS A 6 1.52 -10.12 -13.80
C LYS A 6 1.28 -8.66 -13.99
N GLN A 7 0.40 -8.34 -14.90
CA GLN A 7 0.13 -6.95 -15.16
C GLN A 7 -0.62 -6.28 -14.07
N HIS A 8 -1.21 -7.08 -13.18
CA HIS A 8 -1.97 -6.51 -12.09
C HIS A 8 -1.12 -6.21 -10.88
N ILE A 9 0.14 -6.56 -10.92
CA ILE A 9 1.01 -6.26 -9.81
C ILE A 9 1.43 -4.82 -9.92
N SER A 10 0.98 -4.01 -8.99
CA SER A 10 1.30 -2.60 -9.01
C SER A 10 2.68 -2.34 -8.43
N PRO A 11 3.39 -1.34 -8.93
CA PRO A 11 4.64 -0.95 -8.30
C PRO A 11 4.41 -0.58 -6.86
N ARG A 12 5.38 -0.89 -6.03
CA ARG A 12 5.29 -0.69 -4.60
C ARG A 12 6.53 0.03 -4.11
N ALA A 13 6.37 0.86 -3.11
CA ALA A 13 7.48 1.56 -2.52
C ALA A 13 7.43 1.43 -1.01
N ASN A 14 8.59 1.47 -0.38
CA ASN A 14 8.69 1.43 1.08
C ASN A 14 8.56 2.85 1.59
N LEU A 15 7.32 3.26 1.82
CA LEU A 15 7.01 4.59 2.32
C LEU A 15 6.35 4.45 3.67
N SER A 16 6.86 5.18 4.66
CA SER A 16 6.36 5.11 6.02
C SER A 16 5.43 6.28 6.28
N TRP A 17 4.15 6.06 6.03
CA TRP A 17 3.13 7.08 6.24
C TRP A 17 2.24 6.66 7.39
N GLN A 18 1.90 7.61 8.25
CA GLN A 18 1.06 7.32 9.39
C GLN A 18 -0.35 6.95 8.94
N VAL A 19 -0.92 5.97 9.63
CA VAL A 19 -2.28 5.51 9.34
C VAL A 19 -3.10 5.61 10.60
N ASN A 20 -4.34 6.08 10.47
CA ASN A 20 -5.25 6.00 11.59
C ASN A 20 -6.64 5.65 11.09
N ALA A 21 -7.39 4.97 11.94
CA ALA A 21 -8.72 4.53 11.61
C ALA A 21 -9.54 4.38 12.88
N VAL A 22 -10.86 4.43 12.71
CA VAL A 22 -11.76 4.12 13.80
C VAL A 22 -12.47 2.83 13.38
N THR A 23 -12.32 1.79 14.18
CA THR A 23 -12.86 0.49 13.85
C THR A 23 -13.86 0.07 14.94
N PRO A 24 -14.65 -0.96 14.70
CA PRO A 24 -15.56 -1.46 15.75
C PRO A 24 -14.83 -1.86 17.01
N LYS A 25 -13.53 -2.15 16.90
CA LYS A 25 -12.73 -2.54 18.07
C LYS A 25 -12.01 -1.37 18.69
N GLY A 26 -12.29 -0.15 18.22
CA GLY A 26 -11.66 1.06 18.74
C GLY A 26 -10.69 1.69 17.75
N PRO A 27 -9.99 2.72 18.18
CA PRO A 27 -9.06 3.40 17.28
C PRO A 27 -7.89 2.51 16.94
N LEU A 28 -7.40 2.69 15.72
CA LEU A 28 -6.26 1.94 15.24
C LEU A 28 -5.24 2.94 14.69
N ASP A 29 -4.01 2.84 15.17
CA ASP A 29 -2.92 3.68 14.69
C ASP A 29 -1.83 2.77 14.17
N GLY A 30 -1.20 3.20 13.09
CA GLY A 30 -0.13 2.42 12.52
C GLY A 30 0.71 3.25 11.56
N VAL A 31 1.61 2.55 10.87
CA VAL A 31 2.49 3.17 9.90
C VAL A 31 2.62 2.20 8.74
N THR A 32 2.55 2.69 7.51
CA THR A 32 2.75 1.81 6.37
C THR A 32 4.20 1.37 6.32
N LYS A 33 4.41 0.14 5.91
CA LYS A 33 5.73 -0.36 5.62
C LYS A 33 5.96 -0.28 4.12
N SER A 34 4.91 -0.54 3.35
CA SER A 34 4.98 -0.40 1.90
C SER A 34 3.60 -0.05 1.40
N ILE A 35 3.55 0.55 0.23
CA ILE A 35 2.28 0.96 -0.35
C ILE A 35 2.36 0.94 -1.88
N SER A 36 1.24 0.62 -2.50
CA SER A 36 1.06 0.74 -3.93
C SER A 36 -0.29 1.41 -4.17
N THR A 37 -0.70 1.52 -5.42
CA THR A 37 -2.00 2.13 -5.72
C THR A 37 -3.17 1.22 -5.35
N SER A 38 -2.91 -0.03 -5.02
CA SER A 38 -3.99 -0.99 -4.73
C SER A 38 -3.87 -1.64 -3.36
N GLU A 39 -2.71 -1.57 -2.71
CA GLU A 39 -2.47 -2.30 -1.46
C GLU A 39 -1.50 -1.56 -0.57
N ALA A 40 -1.52 -1.91 0.70
CA ALA A 40 -0.54 -1.40 1.65
C ALA A 40 -0.32 -2.43 2.74
N TYR A 41 0.88 -2.43 3.32
CA TYR A 41 1.13 -3.18 4.54
C TYR A 41 1.20 -2.16 5.66
N VAL A 42 0.37 -2.34 6.67
CA VAL A 42 0.25 -1.42 7.80
C VAL A 42 0.79 -2.10 9.04
N CYS A 43 1.85 -1.54 9.59
CA CYS A 43 2.41 -2.03 10.85
C CYS A 43 1.59 -1.43 11.98
N CYS A 44 1.05 -2.25 12.84
CA CYS A 44 0.25 -1.80 13.97
C CYS A 44 0.25 -2.86 15.06
N ALA A 45 0.00 -2.42 16.28
CA ALA A 45 0.08 -3.32 17.43
C ALA A 45 -1.01 -4.38 17.44
N LYS A 46 -2.21 -4.01 17.01
CA LYS A 46 -3.34 -4.92 17.04
C LYS A 46 -4.02 -4.96 15.68
N PRO A 47 -3.49 -5.77 14.76
CA PRO A 47 -4.08 -5.83 13.42
C PRO A 47 -5.50 -6.38 13.49
N LEU A 48 -6.29 -5.97 12.52
CA LEU A 48 -7.63 -6.48 12.37
C LEU A 48 -7.56 -7.89 11.77
N LYS A 49 -8.68 -8.58 11.83
CA LYS A 49 -8.73 -9.93 11.32
C LYS A 49 -8.91 -9.97 9.82
N LEU A 50 -8.55 -11.10 9.24
CA LEU A 50 -8.70 -11.32 7.82
C LEU A 50 -10.12 -11.04 7.39
N ASN A 51 -10.27 -10.40 6.25
CA ASN A 51 -11.54 -10.05 5.63
C ASN A 51 -12.31 -8.90 6.28
N GLU A 52 -11.78 -8.32 7.33
CA GLU A 52 -12.45 -7.16 7.89
C GLU A 52 -12.32 -5.97 6.95
N VAL A 53 -13.38 -5.19 6.86
CA VAL A 53 -13.43 -4.01 5.99
C VAL A 53 -13.55 -2.79 6.89
N PHE A 54 -12.79 -1.76 6.59
CA PHE A 54 -12.77 -0.57 7.42
C PHE A 54 -12.31 0.63 6.62
N HIS A 55 -12.57 1.81 7.16
CA HIS A 55 -12.11 3.05 6.53
C HIS A 55 -10.89 3.53 7.27
N MET A 56 -9.89 3.99 6.54
CA MET A 56 -8.70 4.51 7.19
C MET A 56 -8.20 5.75 6.47
N SER A 57 -7.45 6.55 7.21
CA SER A 57 -6.76 7.70 6.68
C SER A 57 -5.28 7.37 6.63
N ILE A 58 -4.66 7.68 5.50
CA ILE A 58 -3.23 7.53 5.34
C ILE A 58 -2.66 8.93 5.23
N ASN A 59 -1.82 9.31 6.18
CA ASN A 59 -1.33 10.67 6.27
C ASN A 59 0.05 10.79 5.63
N ALA A 60 0.05 11.06 4.34
CA ALA A 60 1.28 11.30 3.62
C ALA A 60 1.78 12.71 3.97
N PRO A 61 3.04 13.01 3.70
CA PRO A 61 3.59 14.31 4.09
C PRO A 61 2.83 15.51 3.56
N LYS A 62 2.30 15.41 2.36
CA LYS A 62 1.63 16.54 1.75
C LYS A 62 0.13 16.43 1.69
N LYS A 63 -0.41 15.31 2.08
CA LYS A 63 -1.83 15.06 1.85
C LYS A 63 -2.33 13.91 2.71
N SER A 64 -3.57 14.00 3.16
CA SER A 64 -4.23 12.88 3.80
C SER A 64 -5.08 12.16 2.77
N LEU A 65 -4.93 10.85 2.74
CA LEU A 65 -5.67 10.00 1.81
C LEU A 65 -6.73 9.25 2.60
N HIS A 66 -7.87 9.01 1.98
CA HIS A 66 -8.96 8.30 2.64
C HIS A 66 -9.35 7.11 1.79
N VAL A 67 -9.29 5.93 2.38
CA VAL A 67 -9.57 4.70 1.63
C VAL A 67 -10.48 3.79 2.42
N LYS A 68 -11.24 2.98 1.69
CA LYS A 68 -11.95 1.87 2.27
C LYS A 68 -11.12 0.65 1.96
N ALA A 69 -10.76 -0.11 2.97
CA ALA A 69 -9.79 -1.19 2.83
C ALA A 69 -10.32 -2.49 3.38
N GLU A 70 -9.78 -3.58 2.87
CA GLU A 70 -10.10 -4.91 3.33
C GLU A 70 -8.82 -5.60 3.73
N VAL A 71 -8.82 -6.27 4.88
CA VAL A 71 -7.66 -7.00 5.37
C VAL A 71 -7.53 -8.30 4.56
N VAL A 72 -6.42 -8.45 3.85
CA VAL A 72 -6.17 -9.65 3.05
C VAL A 72 -5.09 -10.52 3.67
N TRP A 73 -4.39 -10.02 4.68
CA TRP A 73 -3.38 -10.79 5.39
C TRP A 73 -3.20 -10.14 6.75
N SER A 74 -3.05 -10.94 7.79
CA SER A 74 -2.94 -10.40 9.14
C SER A 74 -1.92 -11.18 9.95
N ASN A 75 -0.97 -10.45 10.55
CA ASN A 75 0.02 -11.03 11.43
C ASN A 75 -0.36 -10.68 12.87
N GLU A 76 -1.40 -11.33 13.38
CA GLU A 76 -1.86 -11.08 14.74
C GLU A 76 -1.02 -11.77 15.78
N TYR A 77 -0.59 -12.98 15.48
CA TYR A 77 0.07 -13.81 16.46
C TYR A 77 1.43 -14.33 16.05
N GLY A 78 1.85 -14.03 14.86
CA GLY A 78 3.10 -14.52 14.32
C GLY A 78 4.30 -13.74 14.82
N PRO A 79 5.43 -13.91 14.18
CA PRO A 79 6.64 -13.20 14.56
C PRO A 79 6.45 -11.70 14.49
N ASN A 80 7.25 -10.99 15.24
CA ASN A 80 7.20 -9.52 15.19
C ASN A 80 8.63 -9.03 15.17
N ASP A 81 9.23 -9.06 14.00
CA ASP A 81 10.62 -8.63 13.82
C ASP A 81 10.70 -7.75 12.58
N GLU A 82 11.90 -7.43 12.15
CA GLU A 82 12.07 -6.52 11.02
C GLU A 82 11.57 -7.10 9.72
N ILE A 83 11.66 -8.40 9.57
CA ILE A 83 11.22 -9.03 8.33
C ILE A 83 9.71 -9.20 8.31
N ASN A 84 9.16 -9.61 9.46
CA ASN A 84 7.72 -9.84 9.59
C ASN A 84 7.18 -9.02 10.74
N PRO A 85 7.02 -7.71 10.57
CA PRO A 85 6.53 -6.88 11.66
C PRO A 85 5.05 -7.13 11.90
N ARG A 86 4.61 -6.92 13.14
CA ARG A 86 3.21 -7.02 13.49
C ARG A 86 2.40 -6.06 12.64
N GLY A 87 1.37 -6.55 12.00
CA GLY A 87 0.58 -5.70 11.14
C GLY A 87 -0.32 -6.49 10.23
N MET A 88 -0.81 -5.82 9.20
CA MET A 88 -1.75 -6.41 8.28
C MET A 88 -1.54 -5.88 6.88
N GLY A 89 -1.80 -6.74 5.90
CA GLY A 89 -1.83 -6.32 4.52
C GLY A 89 -3.27 -5.99 4.18
N VAL A 90 -3.49 -4.87 3.53
CA VAL A 90 -4.82 -4.45 3.15
C VAL A 90 -4.87 -4.13 1.67
N ARG A 91 -6.02 -4.33 1.06
CA ARG A 91 -6.22 -3.89 -0.31
C ARG A 91 -7.26 -2.78 -0.27
N PHE A 92 -7.14 -1.85 -1.20
CA PHE A 92 -8.05 -0.71 -1.24
C PHE A 92 -9.28 -1.09 -2.04
N LEU A 93 -10.43 -1.11 -1.38
CA LEU A 93 -11.69 -1.39 -2.04
C LEU A 93 -12.23 -0.13 -2.70
N LYS A 94 -11.97 1.02 -2.10
CA LYS A 94 -12.46 2.27 -2.62
C LYS A 94 -11.46 3.36 -2.34
N ILE A 95 -11.07 4.06 -3.37
CA ILE A 95 -10.11 5.16 -3.26
C ILE A 95 -10.41 6.12 -4.41
N SER A 96 -10.33 7.41 -4.16
CA SER A 96 -10.62 8.38 -5.20
C SER A 96 -9.53 8.35 -6.26
N SER A 97 -9.86 8.77 -7.47
CA SER A 97 -8.87 8.77 -8.53
C SER A 97 -7.75 9.76 -8.23
N GLN A 98 -8.05 10.84 -7.53
CA GLN A 98 -7.01 11.79 -7.14
C GLN A 98 -6.04 11.18 -6.17
N ASP A 99 -6.56 10.46 -5.18
CA ASP A 99 -5.70 9.82 -4.20
C ASP A 99 -4.87 8.72 -4.84
N ARG A 100 -5.47 7.97 -5.75
CA ARG A 100 -4.74 6.92 -6.46
C ARG A 100 -3.60 7.51 -7.28
N LYS A 101 -3.85 8.64 -7.96
CA LYS A 101 -2.81 9.29 -8.74
C LYS A 101 -1.70 9.83 -7.85
N PHE A 102 -2.06 10.32 -6.68
CA PHE A 102 -1.07 10.80 -5.73
C PHE A 102 -0.15 9.66 -5.31
N ILE A 103 -0.73 8.50 -4.98
CA ILE A 103 0.06 7.35 -4.58
C ILE A 103 0.96 6.92 -5.75
N ALA A 104 0.41 6.86 -6.96
CA ALA A 104 1.20 6.44 -8.10
C ALA A 104 2.41 7.35 -8.30
N LYS A 105 2.21 8.64 -8.14
CA LYS A 105 3.30 9.58 -8.30
C LYS A 105 4.36 9.38 -7.22
N GLU A 106 3.94 9.23 -5.98
CA GLU A 106 4.89 9.07 -4.89
C GLU A 106 5.65 7.75 -5.01
N VAL A 107 4.97 6.71 -5.41
CA VAL A 107 5.62 5.41 -5.58
C VAL A 107 6.64 5.48 -6.70
N ASN A 108 6.30 6.16 -7.79
CA ASN A 108 7.25 6.29 -8.89
C ASN A 108 8.48 7.10 -8.51
N GLN A 109 8.30 8.11 -7.67
CA GLN A 109 9.41 8.94 -7.25
C GLN A 109 10.28 8.27 -6.20
N HIS A 110 9.68 7.42 -5.37
CA HIS A 110 10.39 6.80 -4.25
C HIS A 110 10.40 5.29 -4.34
N GLY A 111 10.26 4.73 -5.53
CA GLY A 111 10.14 3.31 -5.70
C GLY A 111 11.46 2.58 -5.58
N ASP A 112 11.97 2.50 -4.37
CA ASP A 112 13.22 1.81 -4.14
C ASP A 112 13.14 0.34 -4.42
N ASP A 113 11.96 -0.22 -4.40
CA ASP A 113 11.79 -1.63 -4.68
C ASP A 113 11.86 -1.93 -6.15
N ALA A 114 11.71 -0.93 -7.00
CA ALA A 114 11.72 -1.17 -8.43
C ALA A 114 13.15 -1.36 -8.90
N PRO A 115 13.42 -2.43 -9.65
CA PRO A 115 14.75 -2.61 -10.19
C PRO A 115 15.11 -1.48 -11.13
N GLU A 116 16.39 -1.22 -11.22
CA GLU A 116 16.85 -0.16 -12.08
C GLU A 116 16.43 -0.39 -13.53
N PHE A 117 16.50 -1.61 -14.00
CA PHE A 117 16.15 -1.87 -15.37
C PHE A 117 14.66 -1.64 -15.64
N GLU A 118 13.82 -1.79 -14.65
CA GLU A 118 12.42 -1.51 -14.83
C GLU A 118 12.17 -0.04 -15.03
N LYS A 119 12.90 0.78 -14.34
CA LYS A 119 12.74 2.21 -14.50
C LYS A 119 13.20 2.64 -15.88
N LEU A 120 14.29 2.06 -16.34
CA LEU A 120 14.78 2.36 -17.67
C LEU A 120 13.80 1.89 -18.72
N GLU A 121 13.24 0.72 -18.52
CA GLU A 121 12.29 0.19 -19.44
C GLU A 121 11.07 1.09 -19.56
N THR A 122 10.60 1.58 -18.46
CA THR A 122 9.46 2.45 -18.45
C THR A 122 9.73 3.71 -19.24
N LEU A 123 10.89 4.28 -19.06
CA LEU A 123 11.25 5.47 -19.80
C LEU A 123 11.34 5.18 -21.28
N THR A 124 11.89 4.03 -21.61
CA THR A 124 12.03 3.66 -23.01
C THR A 124 10.67 3.48 -23.67
N LEU A 125 9.74 2.89 -22.96
CA LEU A 125 8.42 2.71 -23.48
C LEU A 125 7.73 4.03 -23.73
N GLU A 126 7.90 4.95 -22.84
CA GLU A 126 7.29 6.26 -23.01
C GLU A 126 7.81 6.94 -24.25
N VAL A 127 9.08 6.82 -24.47
CA VAL A 127 9.68 7.40 -25.66
C VAL A 127 9.18 6.68 -26.88
N GLY A 128 9.08 5.38 -26.78
CA GLY A 128 8.65 4.57 -27.92
C GLY A 128 7.22 4.82 -28.34
N ASP A 129 6.39 5.16 -27.39
CA ASP A 129 5.00 5.38 -27.69
C ASP A 129 4.80 6.71 -28.40
N ASP A 130 5.73 7.55 -28.30
CA ASP A 130 5.61 8.82 -28.98
C ASP A 130 6.03 8.74 -30.42
#